data_4d93f1be797952c8792b1591c24111a3
#
_entry.id   4d93f1be797952c8792b1591c24111a3
#
_cell.length_a   1.000
_cell.length_b   1.000
_cell.length_c   1.000
_cell.angle_alpha   90.00
_cell.angle_beta   90.00
_cell.angle_gamma   90.00
#
_symmetry.space_group_name_H-M   'P 1'
#
loop_
_entity.id
_entity.type
_entity.pdbx_description
1 polymer ?
#
loop_
_entity_poly.entity_id
_entity_poly.type
_entity_poly.pdbx_seq_one_letter_code
_entity_poly.pdbx_strand_id
1 'polypeptide(L)'
;MPHRAITTLQQILGPHVGLSKSRLETLCLIVVGMISARTVNLSHLACERPSTALVASTYRRLQRFFQHVRLGPDWPAPLVVGLLGLDGPWRLALDRTQWKLGTRDVNILMLAVITRRARVPLIWSVLDNNGGTSDSGQR
;
A
#
# COMPACT_ATOMS: atom_id res chain seq x y z
N MET A 1 -8.28 -20.86 -0.22
CA MET A 1 -7.03 -20.25 -0.71
C MET A 1 -6.67 -18.91 -0.04
N PRO A 2 -7.57 -17.92 0.15
CA PRO A 2 -7.17 -16.63 0.71
C PRO A 2 -6.65 -16.70 2.16
N HIS A 3 -7.12 -17.63 2.98
CA HIS A 3 -6.65 -17.78 4.37
C HIS A 3 -5.14 -18.06 4.46
N ARG A 4 -4.63 -18.96 3.63
CA ARG A 4 -3.19 -19.29 3.60
C ARG A 4 -2.35 -18.09 3.16
N ALA A 5 -2.82 -17.36 2.17
CA ALA A 5 -2.14 -16.14 1.69
C ALA A 5 -2.07 -15.06 2.78
N ILE A 6 -3.16 -14.85 3.53
CA ILE A 6 -3.19 -13.91 4.65
C ILE A 6 -2.18 -14.32 5.73
N THR A 7 -2.15 -15.60 6.12
CA THR A 7 -1.21 -16.09 7.14
C THR A 7 0.24 -15.94 6.72
N THR A 8 0.55 -16.30 5.48
CA THR A 8 1.91 -16.13 4.92
C THR A 8 2.32 -14.65 4.90
N LEU A 9 1.42 -13.79 4.45
CA LEU A 9 1.68 -12.34 4.41
C LEU A 9 1.86 -11.75 5.82
N GLN A 10 1.12 -12.23 6.81
CA GLN A 10 1.32 -11.83 8.21
C GLN A 10 2.73 -12.16 8.73
N GLN A 11 3.25 -13.32 8.37
CA GLN A 11 4.61 -13.72 8.75
C GLN A 11 5.67 -12.82 8.10
N ILE A 12 5.45 -12.42 6.85
CA ILE A 12 6.36 -11.54 6.10
C ILE A 12 6.29 -10.11 6.61
N LEU A 13 5.09 -9.55 6.79
CA LEU A 13 4.90 -8.16 7.17
C LEU A 13 5.13 -7.89 8.67
N GLY A 14 4.85 -8.87 9.53
CA GLY A 14 4.90 -8.70 10.98
C GLY A 14 6.16 -8.04 11.52
N PRO A 15 7.36 -8.46 11.10
CA PRO A 15 8.62 -7.85 11.55
C PRO A 15 8.82 -6.39 11.10
N HIS A 16 8.14 -5.95 10.06
CA HIS A 16 8.34 -4.62 9.45
C HIS A 16 7.31 -3.59 9.89
N VAL A 17 6.16 -4.03 10.40
CA VAL A 17 5.06 -3.14 10.81
C VAL A 17 4.76 -3.34 12.28
N GLY A 18 4.88 -2.30 13.10
CA GLY A 18 4.59 -2.33 14.53
C GLY A 18 3.09 -2.35 14.83
N LEU A 19 2.36 -3.29 14.25
CA LEU A 19 0.91 -3.44 14.40
C LEU A 19 0.54 -4.56 15.37
N SER A 20 -0.55 -4.39 16.11
CA SER A 20 -1.16 -5.50 16.84
C SER A 20 -1.63 -6.59 15.87
N LYS A 21 -1.69 -7.85 16.36
CA LYS A 21 -2.11 -9.02 15.56
C LYS A 21 -3.38 -8.76 14.74
N SER A 22 -4.41 -8.16 15.37
CA SER A 22 -5.68 -7.86 14.69
C SER A 22 -5.56 -6.80 13.58
N ARG A 23 -4.72 -5.78 13.79
CA ARG A 23 -4.47 -4.75 12.78
C ARG A 23 -3.63 -5.28 11.64
N LEU A 24 -2.63 -6.11 11.93
CA LEU A 24 -1.82 -6.79 10.93
C LEU A 24 -2.68 -7.72 10.06
N GLU A 25 -3.57 -8.50 10.67
CA GLU A 25 -4.53 -9.32 9.92
C GLU A 25 -5.41 -8.48 8.99
N THR A 26 -5.84 -7.31 9.46
CA THR A 26 -6.65 -6.40 8.64
C THR A 26 -5.85 -5.83 7.46
N LEU A 27 -4.59 -5.44 7.69
CA LEU A 27 -3.69 -5.01 6.62
C LEU A 27 -3.50 -6.12 5.57
N CYS A 28 -3.24 -7.33 6.01
CA CYS A 28 -3.07 -8.47 5.10
C CYS A 28 -4.36 -8.80 4.33
N LEU A 29 -5.52 -8.68 4.97
CA LEU A 29 -6.81 -8.82 4.29
C LEU A 29 -6.99 -7.76 3.21
N ILE A 30 -6.62 -6.50 3.47
CA ILE A 30 -6.67 -5.41 2.48
C ILE A 30 -5.78 -5.75 1.29
N VAL A 31 -4.53 -6.13 1.51
CA VAL A 31 -3.58 -6.44 0.42
C VAL A 31 -4.05 -7.64 -0.41
N VAL A 32 -4.37 -8.75 0.24
CA VAL A 32 -4.85 -9.96 -0.44
C VAL A 32 -6.19 -9.70 -1.15
N GLY A 33 -7.09 -8.97 -0.50
CA GLY A 33 -8.39 -8.61 -1.06
C GLY A 33 -8.25 -7.74 -2.32
N MET A 34 -7.36 -6.74 -2.31
CA MET A 34 -7.10 -5.92 -3.51
C MET A 34 -6.58 -6.75 -4.68
N ILE A 35 -5.72 -7.71 -4.41
CA ILE A 35 -5.17 -8.61 -5.44
C ILE A 35 -6.26 -9.54 -5.98
N SER A 36 -7.04 -10.17 -5.10
CA SER A 36 -8.12 -11.10 -5.48
C SER A 36 -9.26 -10.41 -6.22
N ALA A 37 -9.79 -9.34 -5.62
CA ALA A 37 -10.94 -8.62 -6.16
C ALA A 37 -10.57 -7.66 -7.31
N ARG A 38 -9.27 -7.41 -7.52
CA ARG A 38 -8.74 -6.45 -8.51
C ARG A 38 -9.38 -5.06 -8.42
N THR A 39 -9.65 -4.63 -7.21
CA THR A 39 -10.29 -3.34 -6.91
C THR A 39 -9.84 -2.83 -5.56
N VAL A 40 -9.95 -1.52 -5.34
CA VAL A 40 -9.74 -0.86 -4.04
C VAL A 40 -11.06 -0.60 -3.31
N ASN A 41 -12.19 -1.07 -3.85
CA ASN A 41 -13.49 -0.88 -3.23
C ASN A 41 -13.63 -1.74 -1.97
N LEU A 42 -13.76 -1.11 -0.82
CA LEU A 42 -13.81 -1.79 0.48
C LEU A 42 -14.98 -2.78 0.62
N SER A 43 -16.10 -2.55 -0.05
CA SER A 43 -17.22 -3.49 -0.01
C SER A 43 -16.88 -4.81 -0.70
N HIS A 44 -16.17 -4.76 -1.81
CA HIS A 44 -15.68 -5.95 -2.49
C HIS A 44 -14.59 -6.65 -1.67
N LEU A 45 -13.64 -5.89 -1.10
CA LEU A 45 -12.61 -6.45 -0.23
C LEU A 45 -13.21 -7.17 0.99
N ALA A 46 -14.31 -6.65 1.52
CA ALA A 46 -14.99 -7.26 2.67
C ALA A 46 -15.56 -8.65 2.35
N CYS A 47 -15.90 -8.91 1.10
CA CYS A 47 -16.38 -10.22 0.63
C CYS A 47 -15.26 -11.26 0.51
N GLU A 48 -14.00 -10.82 0.39
CA GLU A 48 -12.83 -11.71 0.24
C GLU A 48 -12.39 -12.35 1.57
N ARG A 49 -12.96 -11.95 2.70
CA ARG A 49 -12.57 -12.49 3.99
C ARG A 49 -13.00 -13.96 4.14
N PRO A 50 -12.05 -14.88 4.34
CA PRO A 50 -12.36 -16.29 4.52
C PRO A 50 -12.82 -16.58 5.95
N SER A 51 -13.98 -16.09 6.34
CA SER A 51 -14.55 -16.35 7.66
C SER A 51 -16.08 -16.27 7.63
N THR A 52 -16.70 -16.84 8.65
CA THR A 52 -18.17 -16.77 8.89
C THR A 52 -18.64 -15.39 9.36
N ALA A 53 -17.73 -14.42 9.52
CA ALA A 53 -18.09 -13.07 9.92
C ALA A 53 -18.93 -12.39 8.84
N LEU A 54 -19.92 -11.61 9.26
CA LEU A 54 -20.77 -10.85 8.36
C LEU A 54 -19.95 -9.86 7.53
N VAL A 55 -20.22 -9.77 6.24
CA VAL A 55 -19.57 -8.84 5.31
C VAL A 55 -19.63 -7.40 5.84
N ALA A 56 -20.78 -6.98 6.38
CA ALA A 56 -20.94 -5.66 6.98
C ALA A 56 -19.98 -5.40 8.15
N SER A 57 -19.72 -6.41 8.97
CA SER A 57 -18.76 -6.32 10.08
C SER A 57 -17.32 -6.18 9.56
N THR A 58 -16.98 -6.94 8.54
CA THR A 58 -15.67 -6.86 7.88
C THR A 58 -15.50 -5.49 7.22
N TYR A 59 -16.49 -4.98 6.52
CA TYR A 59 -16.46 -3.66 5.91
C TYR A 59 -16.18 -2.54 6.94
N ARG A 60 -16.90 -2.54 8.07
CA ARG A 60 -16.67 -1.60 9.17
C ARG A 60 -15.26 -1.73 9.77
N ARG A 61 -14.71 -2.95 9.82
CA ARG A 61 -13.34 -3.19 10.27
C ARG A 61 -12.32 -2.55 9.33
N LEU A 62 -12.53 -2.67 8.02
CA LEU A 62 -11.69 -2.04 6.99
C LEU A 62 -11.76 -0.51 7.08
N GLN A 63 -12.96 0.06 7.20
CA GLN A 63 -13.13 1.51 7.39
C GLN A 63 -12.37 2.03 8.61
N ARG A 64 -12.53 1.35 9.79
CA ARG A 64 -11.82 1.74 11.02
C ARG A 64 -10.31 1.63 10.88
N PHE A 65 -9.82 0.67 10.10
CA PHE A 65 -8.39 0.56 9.83
C PHE A 65 -7.86 1.84 9.16
N PHE A 66 -8.49 2.31 8.09
CA PHE A 66 -8.08 3.55 7.42
C PHE A 66 -8.25 4.81 8.27
N GLN A 67 -9.26 4.83 9.16
CA GLN A 67 -9.49 5.98 10.03
C GLN A 67 -8.49 6.08 11.18
N HIS A 68 -8.07 4.98 11.77
CA HIS A 68 -7.37 4.96 13.06
C HIS A 68 -5.97 4.35 13.02
N VAL A 69 -5.58 3.67 11.95
CA VAL A 69 -4.24 3.09 11.85
C VAL A 69 -3.35 4.00 11.02
N ARG A 70 -2.25 4.41 11.62
CA ARG A 70 -1.20 5.17 10.93
C ARG A 70 -0.02 4.22 10.73
N LEU A 71 0.34 4.00 9.48
CA LEU A 71 1.57 3.31 9.10
C LEU A 71 2.65 4.38 8.94
N GLY A 72 3.82 4.15 9.54
CA GLY A 72 4.97 5.03 9.31
C GLY A 72 5.36 5.05 7.82
N PRO A 73 6.04 6.10 7.35
CA PRO A 73 6.37 6.22 5.92
C PRO A 73 7.47 5.25 5.48
N ASP A 74 8.28 4.76 6.39
CA ASP A 74 9.57 4.14 6.06
C ASP A 74 9.54 2.60 5.97
N TRP A 75 8.47 1.95 6.40
CA TRP A 75 8.39 0.49 6.41
C TRP A 75 8.30 -0.17 5.02
N PRO A 76 7.67 0.44 3.98
CA PRO A 76 7.47 -0.26 2.70
C PRO A 76 8.78 -0.46 1.95
N ALA A 77 9.67 0.53 1.94
CA ALA A 77 10.88 0.49 1.13
C ALA A 77 11.83 -0.66 1.50
N PRO A 78 12.24 -0.87 2.77
CA PRO A 78 13.09 -2.00 3.14
C PRO A 78 12.45 -3.35 2.85
N LEU A 79 11.13 -3.47 3.08
CA LEU A 79 10.38 -4.68 2.80
C LEU A 79 10.39 -5.01 1.31
N VAL A 80 10.06 -4.03 0.46
CA VAL A 80 10.01 -4.21 -1.00
C VAL A 80 11.38 -4.56 -1.55
N VAL A 81 12.43 -3.86 -1.12
CA VAL A 81 13.81 -4.17 -1.52
C VAL A 81 14.21 -5.58 -1.13
N GLY A 82 13.89 -6.00 0.11
CA GLY A 82 14.15 -7.36 0.58
C GLY A 82 13.40 -8.43 -0.22
N LEU A 83 12.13 -8.19 -0.53
CA LEU A 83 11.31 -9.11 -1.33
C LEU A 83 11.78 -9.22 -2.79
N LEU A 84 12.30 -8.14 -3.35
CA LEU A 84 12.81 -8.13 -4.72
C LEU A 84 14.21 -8.76 -4.84
N GLY A 85 14.91 -8.99 -3.72
CA GLY A 85 16.27 -9.53 -3.72
C GLY A 85 17.22 -8.68 -4.55
N LEU A 86 17.10 -7.36 -4.45
CA LEU A 86 17.89 -6.44 -5.29
C LEU A 86 19.28 -6.23 -4.68
N ASP A 87 20.27 -6.77 -5.33
CA ASP A 87 21.65 -6.41 -5.10
C ASP A 87 22.04 -5.24 -6.02
N GLY A 88 22.71 -4.20 -5.45
CA GLY A 88 23.07 -3.01 -6.22
C GLY A 88 24.02 -3.26 -7.39
N PRO A 89 24.21 -2.29 -8.28
CA PRO A 89 23.74 -0.92 -8.20
C PRO A 89 22.29 -0.77 -8.69
N TRP A 90 21.50 0.03 -7.98
CA TRP A 90 20.11 0.23 -8.31
C TRP A 90 19.91 1.35 -9.33
N ARG A 91 18.98 1.17 -10.24
CA ARG A 91 18.46 2.25 -11.08
C ARG A 91 17.18 2.78 -10.44
N LEU A 92 17.16 4.06 -10.16
CA LEU A 92 16.02 4.74 -9.56
C LEU A 92 15.38 5.67 -10.59
N ALA A 93 14.07 5.77 -10.55
CA ALA A 93 13.30 6.76 -11.28
C ALA A 93 12.48 7.59 -10.31
N LEU A 94 12.56 8.91 -10.47
CA LEU A 94 11.68 9.85 -9.81
C LEU A 94 10.59 10.22 -10.80
N ASP A 95 9.35 9.95 -10.44
CA ASP A 95 8.19 10.20 -11.29
C ASP A 95 7.13 11.00 -10.55
N ARG A 96 6.40 11.80 -11.28
CA ARG A 96 5.29 12.59 -10.77
C ARG A 96 4.01 12.15 -11.46
N THR A 97 3.05 11.72 -10.68
CA THR A 97 1.74 11.33 -11.16
C THR A 97 0.69 12.31 -10.66
N GLN A 98 -0.13 12.81 -11.57
CA GLN A 98 -1.25 13.67 -11.26
C GLN A 98 -2.55 12.92 -11.49
N TRP A 99 -3.39 12.87 -10.47
CA TRP A 99 -4.69 12.21 -10.50
C TRP A 99 -5.79 13.18 -10.13
N LYS A 100 -6.94 12.98 -10.71
CA LYS A 100 -8.14 13.73 -10.37
C LYS A 100 -9.10 12.85 -9.58
N LEU A 101 -9.35 13.21 -8.32
CA LEU A 101 -10.31 12.55 -7.45
C LEU A 101 -11.52 13.48 -7.23
N GLY A 102 -12.57 13.29 -8.03
CA GLY A 102 -13.68 14.23 -8.07
C GLY A 102 -13.23 15.61 -8.54
N THR A 103 -13.39 16.63 -7.70
CA THR A 103 -12.96 18.01 -7.97
C THR A 103 -11.52 18.32 -7.50
N ARG A 104 -10.85 17.38 -6.84
CA ARG A 104 -9.52 17.58 -6.26
C ARG A 104 -8.44 16.97 -7.14
N ASP A 105 -7.41 17.74 -7.41
CA ASP A 105 -6.17 17.23 -8.00
C ASP A 105 -5.27 16.65 -6.91
N VAL A 106 -4.76 15.46 -7.13
CA VAL A 106 -3.80 14.80 -6.24
C VAL A 106 -2.51 14.61 -7.00
N ASN A 107 -1.46 15.25 -6.54
CA ASN A 107 -0.11 15.11 -7.09
C ASN A 107 0.70 14.18 -6.19
N ILE A 108 1.26 13.15 -6.77
CA ILE A 108 2.11 12.20 -6.06
C ILE A 108 3.49 12.20 -6.69
N LEU A 109 4.50 12.54 -5.90
CA LEU A 109 5.89 12.34 -6.25
C LEU A 109 6.31 10.97 -5.77
N MET A 110 6.88 10.16 -6.64
CA MET A 110 7.19 8.76 -6.36
C MET A 110 8.61 8.43 -6.78
N LEU A 111 9.36 7.85 -5.86
CA LEU A 111 10.65 7.22 -6.14
C LEU A 111 10.43 5.73 -6.34
N ALA A 112 10.81 5.22 -7.50
CA ALA A 112 10.68 3.81 -7.86
C ALA A 112 12.03 3.21 -8.21
N VAL A 113 12.22 1.93 -7.90
CA VAL A 113 13.34 1.15 -8.42
C VAL A 113 12.95 0.53 -9.76
N ILE A 114 13.86 0.63 -10.71
CA ILE A 114 13.68 0.07 -12.05
C ILE A 114 14.27 -1.35 -12.06
N THR A 115 13.40 -2.32 -12.26
CA THR A 115 13.79 -3.71 -12.49
C THR A 115 13.67 -4.07 -13.97
N ARG A 116 14.11 -5.25 -14.35
CA ARG A 116 13.93 -5.75 -15.73
C ARG A 116 12.46 -5.93 -16.12
N ARG A 117 11.56 -6.08 -15.15
CA ARG A 117 10.15 -6.41 -15.39
C ARG A 117 9.19 -5.28 -15.08
N ALA A 118 9.54 -4.41 -14.14
CA ALA A 118 8.63 -3.38 -13.66
C ALA A 118 9.38 -2.21 -13.00
N ARG A 119 8.68 -1.09 -12.86
CA ARG A 119 9.03 -0.01 -11.94
C ARG A 119 8.27 -0.25 -10.65
N VAL A 120 8.98 -0.41 -9.54
CA VAL A 120 8.38 -0.74 -8.26
C VAL A 120 8.53 0.45 -7.32
N PRO A 121 7.41 1.05 -6.88
CA PRO A 121 7.43 2.17 -5.94
C PRO A 121 8.10 1.79 -4.62
N LEU A 122 8.98 2.65 -4.13
CA LEU A 122 9.64 2.52 -2.83
C LEU A 122 9.13 3.54 -1.83
N ILE A 123 9.12 4.80 -2.25
CA ILE A 123 8.76 5.95 -1.43
C ILE A 123 7.88 6.87 -2.26
N TRP A 124 6.90 7.48 -1.63
CA TRP A 124 6.04 8.48 -2.28
C TRP A 124 5.66 9.59 -1.31
N SER A 125 5.39 10.75 -1.86
CA SER A 125 4.86 11.90 -1.14
C SER A 125 3.71 12.51 -1.91
N VAL A 126 2.65 12.87 -1.19
CA VAL A 126 1.56 13.65 -1.76
C VAL A 126 1.94 15.12 -1.68
N LEU A 127 1.96 15.78 -2.82
CA LEU A 127 2.30 17.20 -2.93
C LEU A 127 1.04 18.05 -2.83
N ASP A 128 1.16 19.22 -2.22
CA ASP A 128 0.08 20.20 -2.19
C ASP A 128 -0.25 20.71 -3.61
N ASN A 129 -1.54 20.95 -3.85
CA ASN A 129 -2.09 21.21 -5.19
C ASN A 129 -1.63 22.50 -5.88
N ASN A 130 -0.84 23.35 -5.24
CA ASN A 130 -0.46 24.66 -5.77
C ASN A 130 0.79 24.64 -6.66
N GLY A 131 1.33 23.48 -6.98
CA GLY A 131 2.56 23.37 -7.76
C GLY A 131 2.35 22.94 -9.19
N GLY A 132 2.07 23.85 -10.08
CA GLY A 132 2.08 23.60 -11.53
C GLY A 132 3.46 23.31 -12.11
N THR A 133 4.53 23.53 -11.38
CA THR A 133 5.90 23.26 -11.79
C THR A 133 6.61 22.37 -10.78
N SER A 134 7.37 21.44 -11.31
CA SER A 134 8.29 20.61 -10.55
C SER A 134 9.44 21.48 -10.02
N ASP A 135 9.19 22.26 -9.00
CA ASP A 135 10.28 22.90 -8.27
C ASP A 135 10.84 21.93 -7.23
N SER A 136 11.53 20.92 -7.73
CA SER A 136 12.28 19.96 -6.93
C SER A 136 13.60 20.55 -6.41
N GLY A 137 13.83 21.83 -6.67
CA GLY A 137 15.07 22.54 -6.34
C GLY A 137 15.04 23.32 -5.02
N GLN A 138 13.92 23.34 -4.32
CA GLN A 138 13.80 24.20 -3.13
C GLN A 138 13.35 23.48 -1.87
N ARG A 139 13.93 22.34 -1.57
CA ARG A 139 13.91 21.89 -0.17
C ARG A 139 15.00 20.91 0.16
#